data_f57354796934a6be2cf592a22e06a212
#
_entry.id   f57354796934a6be2cf592a22e06a212
#
_cell.length_a   1.000
_cell.length_b   1.000
_cell.length_c   1.000
_cell.angle_alpha   90.00
_cell.angle_beta   90.00
_cell.angle_gamma   90.00
#
_symmetry.space_group_name_H-M   'P 1'
#
loop_
_entity.id
_entity.type
_entity.pdbx_description
1 polymer ?
#
loop_
_entity_poly.entity_id
_entity_poly.type
_entity_poly.pdbx_seq_one_letter_code
_entity_poly.pdbx_strand_id
1 'polypeptide(L)'
;MNSATISREPARSRANRASWLLFAVILLVQAAFFYYVSQHRLVDDDEGYYLLASRLVIEHKTPYLDFFYQQAPLLPYVFGAWFKLAGISWVSARVLCALLSAMVGGLIYWHVLRETGKWIAGACAVLLFASSSLVFPWLPIVKTFALSLLFLFPAYMICARLSPQSSGWVVAVAGALFALAADARSYIVALLPVFLWWLWRGCPQRLTRVLWFAAGVALGALPSLVLFAASPAAFLYNNLGYHAMRTDAGLVGDRQQKLLTIAAVFAGPYTGFQFTATSVVAFGLIVFRKARSGAAVLALVIGIALGVISMLPTPFSMQYLSLVMPFLIVAAVLAASEYLALAHAPRTHRRLQIACVALVIAFVGFAVPIFRQYLFTGYKVPGIHGAADVPNWTLERLTEVSQAVDELARPGETVLSFFPGYIFATRAAPYPGMENNFGLLIAQELPPEKRQRYRLVTPGDLQQALARHEMQLVVVSSNQGYWNAELDYAPILAALRAYGYTPVRQIGDIYIYAGG
;
A
#
# COMPACT_ATOMS: atom_id res chain seq x y z
N MET A 1 22.85 -31.66 42.29
CA MET A 1 23.42 -31.35 40.98
C MET A 1 22.84 -30.00 40.55
N ASN A 2 23.69 -28.96 40.65
CA ASN A 2 23.30 -27.56 40.45
C ASN A 2 23.12 -27.25 38.97
N SER A 3 21.92 -26.92 38.54
CA SER A 3 21.66 -26.30 37.26
C SER A 3 21.90 -24.78 37.35
N ALA A 4 23.09 -24.36 36.93
CA ALA A 4 23.41 -22.95 36.80
C ALA A 4 22.56 -22.35 35.65
N THR A 5 21.52 -21.63 36.01
CA THR A 5 20.78 -20.73 35.15
C THR A 5 21.69 -19.56 34.77
N ILE A 6 22.30 -19.63 33.60
CA ILE A 6 23.00 -18.49 33.00
C ILE A 6 21.95 -17.46 32.61
N SER A 7 21.69 -16.51 33.49
CA SER A 7 20.96 -15.27 33.15
C SER A 7 21.87 -14.44 32.25
N ARG A 8 21.65 -14.55 30.93
CA ARG A 8 22.19 -13.58 29.97
C ARG A 8 21.41 -12.29 30.14
N GLU A 9 21.91 -11.37 30.96
CA GLU A 9 21.51 -9.95 30.83
C GLU A 9 21.80 -9.52 29.38
N PRO A 10 20.79 -8.94 28.67
CA PRO A 10 21.06 -8.35 27.37
C PRO A 10 21.99 -7.15 27.61
N ALA A 11 23.20 -7.20 27.06
CA ALA A 11 24.13 -6.09 27.06
C ALA A 11 23.38 -4.86 26.51
N ARG A 12 22.96 -3.96 27.39
CA ARG A 12 22.51 -2.61 27.07
C ARG A 12 23.72 -1.85 26.54
N SER A 13 24.12 -2.09 25.29
CA SER A 13 25.07 -1.24 24.62
C SER A 13 24.43 0.14 24.51
N ARG A 14 24.96 1.13 25.20
CA ARG A 14 24.71 2.54 24.93
C ARG A 14 24.95 2.72 23.44
N ALA A 15 23.87 3.04 22.67
CA ALA A 15 24.01 3.33 21.27
C ALA A 15 25.08 4.41 21.10
N ASN A 16 26.23 4.02 20.57
CA ASN A 16 27.36 4.93 20.39
C ASN A 16 26.93 6.00 19.36
N ARG A 17 27.42 7.24 19.48
CA ARG A 17 27.14 8.32 18.53
C ARG A 17 27.29 7.88 17.07
N ALA A 18 28.26 7.01 16.78
CA ALA A 18 28.46 6.40 15.47
C ALA A 18 27.25 5.60 14.97
N SER A 19 26.53 4.89 15.85
CA SER A 19 25.33 4.13 15.46
C SER A 19 24.15 5.03 15.09
N TRP A 20 24.01 6.17 15.76
CA TRP A 20 23.00 7.16 15.42
C TRP A 20 23.32 7.90 14.13
N LEU A 21 24.59 8.24 13.89
CA LEU A 21 25.03 8.84 12.62
C LEU A 21 24.79 7.87 11.45
N LEU A 22 25.14 6.60 11.61
CA LEU A 22 24.88 5.59 10.59
C LEU A 22 23.38 5.40 10.33
N PHE A 23 22.57 5.38 11.38
CA PHE A 23 21.11 5.35 11.25
C PHE A 23 20.59 6.55 10.44
N ALA A 24 21.04 7.76 10.77
CA ALA A 24 20.65 8.97 10.06
C ALA A 24 21.08 8.92 8.57
N VAL A 25 22.30 8.47 8.28
CA VAL A 25 22.79 8.31 6.90
C VAL A 25 21.93 7.28 6.13
N ILE A 26 21.63 6.13 6.73
CA ILE A 26 20.79 5.11 6.11
C ILE A 26 19.39 5.66 5.83
N LEU A 27 18.81 6.40 6.77
CA LEU A 27 17.49 7.01 6.60
C LEU A 27 17.49 8.04 5.48
N LEU A 28 18.53 8.89 5.40
CA LEU A 28 18.67 9.89 4.33
C LEU A 28 18.86 9.24 2.96
N VAL A 29 19.69 8.20 2.85
CA VAL A 29 19.90 7.46 1.59
C VAL A 29 18.59 6.81 1.14
N GLN A 30 17.83 6.21 2.06
CA GLN A 30 16.53 5.66 1.73
C GLN A 30 15.52 6.74 1.33
N ALA A 31 15.48 7.86 2.05
CA ALA A 31 14.60 8.97 1.72
C ALA A 31 14.90 9.51 0.32
N ALA A 32 16.19 9.66 -0.03
CA ALA A 32 16.61 10.06 -1.36
C ALA A 32 16.22 9.03 -2.44
N PHE A 33 16.44 7.74 -2.17
CA PHE A 33 16.07 6.66 -3.10
C PHE A 33 14.55 6.60 -3.31
N PHE A 34 13.76 6.56 -2.24
CA PHE A 34 12.29 6.51 -2.37
C PHE A 34 11.73 7.81 -2.93
N TYR A 35 12.33 8.96 -2.65
CA TYR A 35 11.99 10.22 -3.31
C TYR A 35 12.22 10.13 -4.82
N TYR A 36 13.41 9.69 -5.26
CA TYR A 36 13.70 9.49 -6.68
C TYR A 36 12.66 8.56 -7.33
N VAL A 37 12.42 7.39 -6.73
CA VAL A 37 11.43 6.44 -7.25
C VAL A 37 10.03 7.08 -7.28
N SER A 38 9.63 7.79 -6.23
CA SER A 38 8.30 8.40 -6.14
C SER A 38 8.04 9.41 -7.26
N GLN A 39 9.05 10.17 -7.68
CA GLN A 39 8.91 11.19 -8.72
C GLN A 39 8.95 10.60 -10.14
N HIS A 40 9.64 9.48 -10.36
CA HIS A 40 9.80 8.89 -11.68
C HIS A 40 8.93 7.65 -11.92
N ARG A 41 8.34 7.06 -10.88
CA ARG A 41 7.40 5.95 -11.01
C ARG A 41 6.16 6.43 -11.76
N LEU A 42 5.88 5.78 -12.90
CA LEU A 42 4.67 6.05 -13.68
C LEU A 42 3.42 5.93 -12.79
N VAL A 43 2.44 6.79 -13.01
CA VAL A 43 1.27 6.87 -12.15
C VAL A 43 0.45 5.59 -12.23
N ASP A 44 -0.11 5.20 -11.12
CA ASP A 44 -1.01 4.06 -10.98
C ASP A 44 -2.45 4.54 -10.94
N ASP A 45 -3.36 3.73 -11.45
CA ASP A 45 -4.78 4.05 -11.56
C ASP A 45 -5.47 4.34 -10.22
N ASP A 46 -5.09 3.65 -9.17
CA ASP A 46 -5.65 3.88 -7.84
C ASP A 46 -5.28 5.26 -7.27
N GLU A 47 -4.15 5.86 -7.66
CA GLU A 47 -3.66 7.08 -7.02
C GLU A 47 -4.64 8.24 -7.15
N GLY A 48 -5.33 8.34 -8.28
CA GLY A 48 -6.26 9.43 -8.55
C GLY A 48 -7.39 9.53 -7.53
N TYR A 49 -8.07 8.44 -7.25
CA TYR A 49 -9.19 8.49 -6.30
C TYR A 49 -8.74 8.61 -4.84
N TYR A 50 -7.57 8.09 -4.46
CA TYR A 50 -7.00 8.34 -3.13
C TYR A 50 -6.71 9.82 -2.92
N LEU A 51 -6.13 10.47 -3.92
CA LEU A 51 -5.77 11.88 -3.86
C LEU A 51 -7.00 12.78 -3.87
N LEU A 52 -7.98 12.48 -4.72
CA LEU A 52 -9.23 13.23 -4.74
C LEU A 52 -10.00 13.07 -3.42
N ALA A 53 -10.10 11.86 -2.87
CA ALA A 53 -10.68 11.64 -1.55
C ALA A 53 -9.96 12.45 -0.46
N SER A 54 -8.64 12.58 -0.54
CA SER A 54 -7.85 13.37 0.42
C SER A 54 -8.12 14.87 0.30
N ARG A 55 -8.35 15.39 -0.92
CA ARG A 55 -8.80 16.75 -1.14
C ARG A 55 -10.21 16.97 -0.58
N LEU A 56 -11.14 16.07 -0.90
CA LEU A 56 -12.53 16.19 -0.47
C LEU A 56 -12.67 16.21 1.07
N VAL A 57 -11.84 15.45 1.79
CA VAL A 57 -11.84 15.47 3.27
C VAL A 57 -11.44 16.85 3.81
N ILE A 58 -10.49 17.54 3.21
CA ILE A 58 -10.14 18.91 3.65
C ILE A 58 -11.17 19.96 3.23
N GLU A 59 -12.02 19.63 2.25
CA GLU A 59 -13.22 20.38 1.85
C GLU A 59 -14.45 20.00 2.71
N HIS A 60 -14.24 19.32 3.84
CA HIS A 60 -15.27 18.88 4.79
C HIS A 60 -16.26 17.84 4.26
N LYS A 61 -15.90 17.11 3.20
CA LYS A 61 -16.64 15.93 2.73
C LYS A 61 -16.23 14.69 3.50
N THR A 62 -17.19 13.82 3.77
CA THR A 62 -16.98 12.61 4.58
C THR A 62 -17.03 11.37 3.71
N PRO A 63 -15.99 10.50 3.70
CA PRO A 63 -16.03 9.23 2.99
C PRO A 63 -17.27 8.41 3.35
N TYR A 64 -17.82 7.68 2.38
CA TYR A 64 -19.04 6.85 2.48
C TYR A 64 -20.36 7.63 2.58
N LEU A 65 -20.35 8.85 3.14
CA LEU A 65 -21.54 9.68 3.30
C LEU A 65 -21.73 10.62 2.11
N ASP A 66 -20.66 11.33 1.75
CA ASP A 66 -20.71 12.34 0.70
C ASP A 66 -20.20 11.81 -0.65
N PHE A 67 -19.33 10.80 -0.63
CA PHE A 67 -18.76 10.19 -1.84
C PHE A 67 -18.43 8.71 -1.62
N PHE A 68 -18.38 7.96 -2.73
CA PHE A 68 -17.96 6.55 -2.74
C PHE A 68 -16.46 6.42 -2.50
N TYR A 69 -16.08 5.60 -1.50
CA TYR A 69 -14.67 5.34 -1.17
C TYR A 69 -14.47 3.90 -0.71
N GLN A 70 -13.92 3.06 -1.56
CA GLN A 70 -13.83 1.59 -1.41
C GLN A 70 -12.65 1.09 -0.55
N GLN A 71 -12.21 1.88 0.42
CA GLN A 71 -11.09 1.52 1.31
C GLN A 71 -11.36 2.00 2.73
N ALA A 72 -10.56 1.49 3.68
CA ALA A 72 -10.57 1.99 5.05
C ALA A 72 -10.15 3.48 5.11
N PRO A 73 -10.68 4.28 6.07
CA PRO A 73 -10.76 5.72 5.93
C PRO A 73 -9.47 6.50 6.26
N LEU A 74 -8.46 5.88 6.86
CA LEU A 74 -7.33 6.62 7.43
C LEU A 74 -6.50 7.39 6.38
N LEU A 75 -6.32 6.82 5.18
CA LEU A 75 -5.46 7.42 4.16
C LEU A 75 -5.93 8.83 3.74
N PRO A 76 -7.22 9.06 3.37
CA PRO A 76 -7.68 10.40 3.01
C PRO A 76 -7.43 11.45 4.09
N TYR A 77 -7.61 11.12 5.36
CA TYR A 77 -7.36 12.06 6.45
C TYR A 77 -5.87 12.37 6.63
N VAL A 78 -4.98 11.38 6.52
CA VAL A 78 -3.53 11.57 6.64
C VAL A 78 -3.00 12.43 5.48
N PHE A 79 -3.40 12.09 4.24
CA PHE A 79 -2.98 12.86 3.07
C PHE A 79 -3.65 14.24 3.03
N GLY A 80 -4.90 14.36 3.46
CA GLY A 80 -5.59 15.64 3.61
C GLY A 80 -4.87 16.57 4.61
N ALA A 81 -4.46 16.04 5.77
CA ALA A 81 -3.65 16.80 6.73
C ALA A 81 -2.31 17.24 6.12
N TRP A 82 -1.65 16.36 5.37
CA TRP A 82 -0.44 16.70 4.65
C TRP A 82 -0.65 17.80 3.60
N PHE A 83 -1.73 17.74 2.84
CA PHE A 83 -2.07 18.76 1.85
C PHE A 83 -2.30 20.15 2.45
N LYS A 84 -2.83 20.23 3.66
CA LYS A 84 -2.94 21.50 4.39
C LYS A 84 -1.56 22.10 4.73
N LEU A 85 -0.53 21.27 4.90
CA LEU A 85 0.82 21.71 5.25
C LEU A 85 1.70 21.96 4.01
N ALA A 86 1.62 21.07 3.02
CA ALA A 86 2.56 21.03 1.89
C ALA A 86 1.94 21.39 0.53
N GLY A 87 0.62 21.72 0.51
CA GLY A 87 -0.13 22.02 -0.71
C GLY A 87 -0.62 20.78 -1.45
N ILE A 88 -1.66 20.97 -2.27
CA ILE A 88 -2.29 19.92 -3.07
C ILE A 88 -1.54 19.80 -4.40
N SER A 89 -0.78 18.74 -4.58
CA SER A 89 -0.10 18.42 -5.85
C SER A 89 0.35 16.96 -5.90
N TRP A 90 0.59 16.43 -7.10
CA TRP A 90 1.18 15.11 -7.31
C TRP A 90 2.53 14.96 -6.60
N VAL A 91 3.40 15.98 -6.75
CA VAL A 91 4.73 15.99 -6.14
C VAL A 91 4.62 15.93 -4.62
N SER A 92 3.79 16.79 -4.02
CA SER A 92 3.56 16.82 -2.56
C SER A 92 3.09 15.46 -2.03
N ALA A 93 2.10 14.83 -2.69
CA ALA A 93 1.59 13.52 -2.30
C ALA A 93 2.67 12.43 -2.35
N ARG A 94 3.45 12.41 -3.44
CA ARG A 94 4.52 11.44 -3.63
C ARG A 94 5.70 11.65 -2.67
N VAL A 95 5.98 12.90 -2.25
CA VAL A 95 6.94 13.20 -1.16
C VAL A 95 6.49 12.53 0.15
N LEU A 96 5.22 12.62 0.52
CA LEU A 96 4.73 11.92 1.71
C LEU A 96 4.94 10.41 1.60
N CYS A 97 4.62 9.80 0.45
CA CYS A 97 4.84 8.37 0.24
C CYS A 97 6.32 7.98 0.39
N ALA A 98 7.23 8.79 -0.14
CA ALA A 98 8.67 8.57 0.00
C ALA A 98 9.12 8.63 1.46
N LEU A 99 8.63 9.62 2.22
CA LEU A 99 8.92 9.76 3.65
C LEU A 99 8.37 8.56 4.45
N LEU A 100 7.12 8.16 4.22
CA LEU A 100 6.53 6.98 4.87
C LEU A 100 7.34 5.71 4.57
N SER A 101 7.76 5.51 3.32
CA SER A 101 8.57 4.36 2.89
C SER A 101 9.94 4.36 3.56
N ALA A 102 10.60 5.51 3.64
CA ALA A 102 11.90 5.66 4.31
C ALA A 102 11.77 5.42 5.83
N MET A 103 10.69 5.88 6.45
CA MET A 103 10.42 5.63 7.88
C MET A 103 10.26 4.12 8.16
N VAL A 104 9.52 3.40 7.30
CA VAL A 104 9.39 1.93 7.42
C VAL A 104 10.77 1.27 7.32
N GLY A 105 11.59 1.66 6.36
CA GLY A 105 12.96 1.14 6.26
C GLY A 105 13.83 1.50 7.46
N GLY A 106 13.68 2.70 8.02
CA GLY A 106 14.34 3.09 9.27
C GLY A 106 13.94 2.21 10.45
N LEU A 107 12.65 1.89 10.58
CA LEU A 107 12.14 0.96 11.59
C LEU A 107 12.72 -0.45 11.41
N ILE A 108 12.83 -0.94 10.17
CA ILE A 108 13.45 -2.24 9.84
C ILE A 108 14.92 -2.25 10.29
N TYR A 109 15.70 -1.21 9.89
CA TYR A 109 17.09 -1.08 10.30
C TYR A 109 17.24 -1.13 11.82
N TRP A 110 16.48 -0.25 12.50
CA TRP A 110 16.51 -0.12 13.95
C TRP A 110 16.15 -1.42 14.66
N HIS A 111 15.11 -2.11 14.19
CA HIS A 111 14.69 -3.38 14.75
C HIS A 111 15.78 -4.45 14.61
N VAL A 112 16.29 -4.65 13.39
CA VAL A 112 17.33 -5.66 13.13
C VAL A 112 18.62 -5.35 13.87
N LEU A 113 19.04 -4.08 13.94
CA LEU A 113 20.20 -3.65 14.74
C LEU A 113 20.02 -4.01 16.21
N ARG A 114 18.85 -3.73 16.78
CA ARG A 114 18.56 -4.01 18.18
C ARG A 114 18.46 -5.49 18.51
N GLU A 115 17.99 -6.32 17.59
CA GLU A 115 17.88 -7.78 17.77
C GLU A 115 19.24 -8.49 17.61
N THR A 116 20.08 -8.00 16.70
CA THR A 116 21.35 -8.68 16.35
C THR A 116 22.59 -8.04 16.97
N GLY A 117 22.52 -6.77 17.36
CA GLY A 117 23.67 -5.95 17.73
C GLY A 117 24.60 -5.59 16.55
N LYS A 118 24.24 -5.95 15.31
CA LYS A 118 25.10 -5.84 14.12
C LYS A 118 24.51 -4.83 13.12
N TRP A 119 25.18 -3.71 12.94
CA TRP A 119 24.76 -2.68 11.97
C TRP A 119 24.71 -3.19 10.52
N ILE A 120 25.62 -4.12 10.15
CA ILE A 120 25.65 -4.75 8.82
C ILE A 120 24.36 -5.54 8.55
N ALA A 121 23.84 -6.26 9.57
CA ALA A 121 22.57 -6.98 9.42
C ALA A 121 21.41 -6.01 9.19
N GLY A 122 21.37 -4.90 9.93
CA GLY A 122 20.39 -3.84 9.71
C GLY A 122 20.49 -3.21 8.32
N ALA A 123 21.69 -2.87 7.87
CA ALA A 123 21.93 -2.33 6.53
C ALA A 123 21.54 -3.32 5.43
N CYS A 124 21.85 -4.60 5.60
CA CYS A 124 21.45 -5.66 4.68
C CYS A 124 19.91 -5.77 4.58
N ALA A 125 19.20 -5.76 5.71
CA ALA A 125 17.74 -5.81 5.72
C ALA A 125 17.13 -4.62 4.96
N VAL A 126 17.68 -3.44 5.15
CA VAL A 126 17.26 -2.21 4.45
C VAL A 126 17.56 -2.26 2.96
N LEU A 127 18.71 -2.77 2.56
CA LEU A 127 19.08 -2.94 1.16
C LEU A 127 18.12 -3.90 0.46
N LEU A 128 17.82 -5.04 1.09
CA LEU A 128 16.84 -6.00 0.58
C LEU A 128 15.43 -5.38 0.52
N PHE A 129 15.03 -4.62 1.53
CA PHE A 129 13.76 -3.92 1.55
C PHE A 129 13.65 -2.91 0.39
N ALA A 130 14.62 -2.01 0.26
CA ALA A 130 14.60 -0.97 -0.76
C ALA A 130 14.74 -1.51 -2.19
N SER A 131 15.45 -2.64 -2.38
CA SER A 131 15.62 -3.27 -3.70
C SER A 131 14.58 -4.35 -4.02
N SER A 132 13.62 -4.62 -3.12
CA SER A 132 12.56 -5.58 -3.42
C SER A 132 11.61 -5.05 -4.49
N SER A 133 11.41 -5.83 -5.56
CA SER A 133 10.46 -5.56 -6.63
C SER A 133 8.99 -5.57 -6.19
N LEU A 134 8.72 -6.04 -4.97
CA LEU A 134 7.41 -5.95 -4.31
C LEU A 134 7.33 -4.74 -3.34
N VAL A 135 8.39 -3.97 -3.18
CA VAL A 135 8.45 -2.83 -2.26
C VAL A 135 8.62 -1.51 -3.00
N PHE A 136 9.74 -1.32 -3.73
CA PHE A 136 10.05 -0.02 -4.34
C PHE A 136 9.03 0.46 -5.37
N PRO A 137 8.30 -0.39 -6.13
CA PRO A 137 7.31 0.11 -7.06
C PRO A 137 5.98 0.54 -6.40
N TRP A 138 5.72 0.09 -5.16
CA TRP A 138 4.39 0.16 -4.56
C TRP A 138 4.31 1.00 -3.28
N LEU A 139 5.39 1.14 -2.52
CA LEU A 139 5.38 1.93 -1.30
C LEU A 139 5.51 3.44 -1.55
N PRO A 140 6.37 3.92 -2.49
CA PRO A 140 6.57 5.35 -2.68
C PRO A 140 5.53 6.00 -3.62
N ILE A 141 4.40 5.36 -3.86
CA ILE A 141 3.24 5.90 -4.59
C ILE A 141 2.02 5.96 -3.68
N VAL A 142 0.98 6.70 -4.09
CA VAL A 142 -0.20 6.92 -3.25
C VAL A 142 -1.06 5.67 -3.19
N LYS A 143 -0.67 4.79 -2.30
CA LYS A 143 -1.40 3.57 -1.91
C LYS A 143 -1.36 3.38 -0.40
N THR A 144 -2.22 2.55 0.10
CA THR A 144 -2.35 2.30 1.55
C THR A 144 -1.16 1.57 2.18
N PHE A 145 -0.25 1.02 1.36
CA PHE A 145 0.77 0.06 1.82
C PHE A 145 1.79 0.68 2.78
N ALA A 146 2.42 1.81 2.40
CA ALA A 146 3.43 2.46 3.24
C ALA A 146 2.83 2.93 4.58
N LEU A 147 1.62 3.51 4.53
CA LEU A 147 0.90 3.96 5.72
C LEU A 147 0.55 2.79 6.64
N SER A 148 0.04 1.69 6.08
CA SER A 148 -0.28 0.48 6.86
C SER A 148 0.95 -0.12 7.51
N LEU A 149 2.08 -0.20 6.79
CA LEU A 149 3.34 -0.72 7.32
C LEU A 149 3.92 0.17 8.42
N LEU A 150 3.76 1.50 8.29
CA LEU A 150 4.22 2.44 9.31
C LEU A 150 3.59 2.15 10.69
N PHE A 151 2.39 1.62 10.72
CA PHE A 151 1.70 1.25 11.96
C PHE A 151 1.85 -0.25 12.30
N LEU A 152 1.74 -1.14 11.31
CA LEU A 152 1.80 -2.58 11.55
C LEU A 152 3.19 -3.03 12.03
N PHE A 153 4.25 -2.45 11.44
CA PHE A 153 5.60 -2.87 11.78
C PHE A 153 6.00 -2.51 13.22
N PRO A 154 5.72 -1.31 13.76
CA PRO A 154 5.92 -1.03 15.18
C PRO A 154 5.04 -1.88 16.11
N ALA A 155 3.79 -2.20 15.73
CA ALA A 155 2.95 -3.13 16.49
C ALA A 155 3.64 -4.50 16.62
N TYR A 156 4.19 -5.02 15.52
CA TYR A 156 5.03 -6.22 15.52
C TYR A 156 6.27 -6.05 16.42
N MET A 157 7.02 -4.95 16.27
CA MET A 157 8.24 -4.71 17.07
C MET A 157 7.97 -4.72 18.57
N ILE A 158 6.86 -4.12 18.99
CA ILE A 158 6.43 -4.13 20.39
C ILE A 158 6.10 -5.55 20.82
N CYS A 159 5.25 -6.25 20.07
CA CYS A 159 4.82 -7.62 20.42
C CYS A 159 5.99 -8.61 20.46
N ALA A 160 6.96 -8.47 19.55
CA ALA A 160 8.17 -9.33 19.53
C ALA A 160 9.04 -9.20 20.78
N ARG A 161 8.92 -8.08 21.52
CA ARG A 161 9.76 -7.74 22.69
C ARG A 161 9.05 -7.78 24.03
N LEU A 162 7.78 -8.16 24.04
CA LEU A 162 7.03 -8.24 25.29
C LEU A 162 7.67 -9.27 26.24
N SER A 163 7.88 -8.82 27.46
CA SER A 163 8.34 -9.64 28.58
C SER A 163 7.23 -9.75 29.64
N PRO A 164 7.28 -10.69 30.58
CA PRO A 164 6.31 -10.78 31.67
C PRO A 164 6.12 -9.47 32.44
N GLN A 165 7.16 -8.64 32.50
CA GLN A 165 7.17 -7.36 33.21
C GLN A 165 6.72 -6.17 32.34
N SER A 166 6.42 -6.39 31.06
CA SER A 166 5.96 -5.32 30.18
C SER A 166 4.65 -4.73 30.68
N SER A 167 4.59 -3.41 30.77
CA SER A 167 3.39 -2.69 31.21
C SER A 167 2.22 -2.87 30.23
N GLY A 168 1.00 -2.91 30.75
CA GLY A 168 -0.23 -3.07 29.96
C GLY A 168 -0.40 -1.97 28.91
N TRP A 169 -0.02 -0.72 29.23
CA TRP A 169 -0.13 0.38 28.27
C TRP A 169 0.74 0.16 27.00
N VAL A 170 1.90 -0.51 27.13
CA VAL A 170 2.74 -0.86 25.97
C VAL A 170 2.02 -1.84 25.06
N VAL A 171 1.26 -2.78 25.65
CA VAL A 171 0.43 -3.73 24.89
C VAL A 171 -0.75 -3.00 24.24
N ALA A 172 -1.36 -2.02 24.93
CA ALA A 172 -2.42 -1.18 24.34
C ALA A 172 -1.90 -0.35 23.16
N VAL A 173 -0.70 0.22 23.27
CA VAL A 173 -0.07 0.92 22.12
C VAL A 173 0.10 -0.01 20.92
N ALA A 174 0.52 -1.26 21.13
CA ALA A 174 0.60 -2.24 20.03
C ALA A 174 -0.77 -2.51 19.40
N GLY A 175 -1.82 -2.60 20.22
CA GLY A 175 -3.21 -2.75 19.75
C GLY A 175 -3.70 -1.54 18.94
N ALA A 176 -3.42 -0.33 19.42
CA ALA A 176 -3.78 0.90 18.71
C ALA A 176 -3.06 1.02 17.36
N LEU A 177 -1.77 0.72 17.31
CA LEU A 177 -1.01 0.70 16.08
C LEU A 177 -1.52 -0.38 15.11
N PHE A 178 -1.89 -1.56 15.60
CA PHE A 178 -2.52 -2.60 14.79
C PHE A 178 -3.84 -2.12 14.17
N ALA A 179 -4.69 -1.46 14.95
CA ALA A 179 -5.96 -0.93 14.46
C ALA A 179 -5.76 0.20 13.44
N LEU A 180 -4.83 1.14 13.66
CA LEU A 180 -4.48 2.17 12.68
C LEU A 180 -3.95 1.56 11.37
N ALA A 181 -3.20 0.47 11.44
CA ALA A 181 -2.79 -0.26 10.24
C ALA A 181 -3.99 -0.83 9.47
N ALA A 182 -4.99 -1.35 10.20
CA ALA A 182 -6.24 -1.85 9.63
C ALA A 182 -7.13 -0.71 9.09
N ASP A 183 -7.15 0.45 9.75
CA ASP A 183 -7.83 1.67 9.30
C ASP A 183 -7.18 2.28 8.04
N ALA A 184 -5.91 1.98 7.78
CA ALA A 184 -5.29 2.28 6.50
C ALA A 184 -5.61 1.22 5.44
N ARG A 185 -5.73 -0.07 5.84
CA ARG A 185 -6.05 -1.18 4.93
C ARG A 185 -6.80 -2.30 5.65
N SER A 186 -8.09 -2.40 5.38
CA SER A 186 -9.07 -3.20 6.15
C SER A 186 -8.70 -4.68 6.30
N TYR A 187 -8.13 -5.35 5.30
CA TYR A 187 -7.82 -6.77 5.40
C TYR A 187 -6.74 -7.12 6.44
N ILE A 188 -5.99 -6.13 6.96
CA ILE A 188 -5.04 -6.33 8.06
C ILE A 188 -5.74 -6.85 9.32
N VAL A 189 -7.03 -6.56 9.50
CA VAL A 189 -7.85 -7.14 10.59
C VAL A 189 -7.72 -8.66 10.65
N ALA A 190 -7.56 -9.34 9.53
CA ALA A 190 -7.40 -10.79 9.47
C ALA A 190 -6.11 -11.32 10.13
N LEU A 191 -5.15 -10.43 10.48
CA LEU A 191 -4.00 -10.78 11.32
C LEU A 191 -4.32 -10.82 12.82
N LEU A 192 -5.50 -10.36 13.26
CA LEU A 192 -5.87 -10.34 14.68
C LEU A 192 -5.63 -11.68 15.38
N PRO A 193 -5.99 -12.86 14.82
CA PRO A 193 -5.71 -14.15 15.44
C PRO A 193 -4.22 -14.41 15.67
N VAL A 194 -3.33 -13.93 14.79
CA VAL A 194 -1.87 -14.08 14.94
C VAL A 194 -1.37 -13.27 16.14
N PHE A 195 -1.81 -12.02 16.29
CA PHE A 195 -1.44 -11.18 17.42
C PHE A 195 -1.99 -11.74 18.74
N LEU A 196 -3.26 -12.15 18.76
CA LEU A 196 -3.87 -12.75 19.95
C LEU A 196 -3.16 -14.05 20.36
N TRP A 197 -2.86 -14.94 19.41
CA TRP A 197 -2.09 -16.15 19.65
C TRP A 197 -0.71 -15.83 20.25
N TRP A 198 -0.01 -14.82 19.72
CA TRP A 198 1.29 -14.42 20.21
C TRP A 198 1.24 -13.88 21.63
N LEU A 199 0.25 -13.02 21.93
CA LEU A 199 0.03 -12.46 23.27
C LEU A 199 -0.36 -13.53 24.30
N TRP A 200 -1.10 -14.54 23.84
CA TRP A 200 -1.55 -15.65 24.69
C TRP A 200 -0.39 -16.60 25.04
N ARG A 201 0.61 -16.70 24.16
CA ARG A 201 1.71 -17.63 24.28
C ARG A 201 2.73 -17.18 25.34
N GLY A 202 3.07 -18.08 26.27
CA GLY A 202 4.24 -17.93 27.14
C GLY A 202 4.15 -16.86 28.23
N CYS A 203 2.94 -16.40 28.60
CA CYS A 203 2.75 -15.42 29.67
C CYS A 203 1.70 -15.88 30.70
N PRO A 204 1.97 -15.77 32.00
CA PRO A 204 0.97 -16.05 33.04
C PRO A 204 -0.25 -15.11 32.96
N GLN A 205 -0.03 -13.85 32.58
CA GLN A 205 -1.06 -12.79 32.51
C GLN A 205 -1.73 -12.69 31.14
N ARG A 206 -2.11 -13.82 30.55
CA ARG A 206 -2.63 -13.91 29.17
C ARG A 206 -3.84 -13.01 28.93
N LEU A 207 -4.86 -13.15 29.78
CA LEU A 207 -6.11 -12.42 29.65
C LEU A 207 -5.89 -10.91 29.78
N THR A 208 -5.12 -10.48 30.76
CA THR A 208 -4.79 -9.05 30.98
C THR A 208 -4.12 -8.44 29.76
N ARG A 209 -3.20 -9.16 29.11
CA ARG A 209 -2.55 -8.70 27.86
C ARG A 209 -3.54 -8.58 26.70
N VAL A 210 -4.40 -9.59 26.53
CA VAL A 210 -5.43 -9.54 25.48
C VAL A 210 -6.39 -8.38 25.73
N LEU A 211 -6.79 -8.12 26.98
CA LEU A 211 -7.67 -6.98 27.30
C LEU A 211 -7.00 -5.62 27.04
N TRP A 212 -5.72 -5.45 27.40
CA TRP A 212 -4.97 -4.23 27.06
C TRP A 212 -4.83 -4.05 25.55
N PHE A 213 -4.54 -5.12 24.83
CA PHE A 213 -4.47 -5.08 23.36
C PHE A 213 -5.82 -4.70 22.75
N ALA A 214 -6.91 -5.32 23.21
CA ALA A 214 -8.26 -5.01 22.77
C ALA A 214 -8.67 -3.56 23.06
N ALA A 215 -8.31 -3.02 24.25
CA ALA A 215 -8.51 -1.60 24.56
C ALA A 215 -7.75 -0.69 23.60
N GLY A 216 -6.50 -1.03 23.26
CA GLY A 216 -5.72 -0.33 22.24
C GLY A 216 -6.37 -0.42 20.86
N VAL A 217 -6.83 -1.60 20.45
CA VAL A 217 -7.55 -1.79 19.18
C VAL A 217 -8.80 -0.91 19.13
N ALA A 218 -9.60 -0.87 20.19
CA ALA A 218 -10.78 -0.02 20.23
C ALA A 218 -10.44 1.47 20.10
N LEU A 219 -9.36 1.93 20.73
CA LEU A 219 -8.89 3.30 20.61
C LEU A 219 -8.38 3.62 19.19
N GLY A 220 -7.56 2.75 18.62
CA GLY A 220 -7.00 2.96 17.28
C GLY A 220 -8.04 2.87 16.15
N ALA A 221 -9.13 2.10 16.37
CA ALA A 221 -10.23 1.97 15.42
C ALA A 221 -11.25 3.11 15.48
N LEU A 222 -11.08 4.12 16.35
CA LEU A 222 -12.04 5.22 16.50
C LEU A 222 -12.41 5.90 15.17
N PRO A 223 -11.49 6.17 14.21
CA PRO A 223 -11.87 6.76 12.92
C PRO A 223 -12.91 5.92 12.17
N SER A 224 -12.67 4.62 12.05
CA SER A 224 -13.61 3.69 11.43
C SER A 224 -14.89 3.53 12.21
N LEU A 225 -14.84 3.49 13.55
CA LEU A 225 -16.02 3.34 14.40
C LEU A 225 -16.97 4.54 14.30
N VAL A 226 -16.43 5.76 14.23
CA VAL A 226 -17.22 6.99 14.04
C VAL A 226 -17.97 6.96 12.70
N LEU A 227 -17.28 6.59 11.62
CA LEU A 227 -17.89 6.50 10.29
C LEU A 227 -18.90 5.33 10.18
N PHE A 228 -18.59 4.22 10.83
CA PHE A 228 -19.52 3.10 10.94
C PHE A 228 -20.80 3.52 11.68
N ALA A 229 -20.68 4.21 12.81
CA ALA A 229 -21.83 4.68 13.58
C ALA A 229 -22.69 5.69 12.80
N ALA A 230 -22.05 6.54 11.97
CA ALA A 230 -22.75 7.52 11.13
C ALA A 230 -23.55 6.85 10.00
N SER A 231 -23.03 5.81 9.36
CA SER A 231 -23.72 5.07 8.30
C SER A 231 -23.22 3.62 8.19
N PRO A 232 -23.75 2.67 9.01
CA PRO A 232 -23.31 1.28 9.01
C PRO A 232 -23.42 0.62 7.63
N ALA A 233 -24.52 0.87 6.92
CA ALA A 233 -24.77 0.27 5.61
C ALA A 233 -23.78 0.75 4.55
N ALA A 234 -23.48 2.06 4.49
CA ALA A 234 -22.52 2.60 3.54
C ALA A 234 -21.09 2.18 3.90
N PHE A 235 -20.74 2.20 5.19
CA PHE A 235 -19.43 1.73 5.64
C PHE A 235 -19.17 0.26 5.27
N LEU A 236 -20.12 -0.63 5.55
CA LEU A 236 -20.00 -2.06 5.24
C LEU A 236 -19.99 -2.29 3.73
N TYR A 237 -20.81 -1.57 2.98
CA TYR A 237 -20.82 -1.69 1.53
C TYR A 237 -19.48 -1.29 0.93
N ASN A 238 -18.96 -0.12 1.27
CA ASN A 238 -17.70 0.38 0.73
C ASN A 238 -16.49 -0.50 1.09
N ASN A 239 -16.44 -1.06 2.30
CA ASN A 239 -15.30 -1.85 2.77
C ASN A 239 -15.40 -3.35 2.47
N LEU A 240 -16.60 -3.91 2.28
CA LEU A 240 -16.83 -5.34 2.08
C LEU A 240 -17.70 -5.62 0.84
N GLY A 241 -18.86 -4.97 0.74
CA GLY A 241 -19.84 -5.24 -0.30
C GLY A 241 -19.30 -5.01 -1.71
N TYR A 242 -18.64 -3.90 -1.94
CA TYR A 242 -17.99 -3.58 -3.20
C TYR A 242 -17.00 -4.68 -3.62
N HIS A 243 -16.11 -5.08 -2.71
CA HIS A 243 -15.08 -6.08 -3.02
C HIS A 243 -15.67 -7.49 -3.26
N ALA A 244 -16.84 -7.78 -2.71
CA ALA A 244 -17.54 -9.04 -2.95
C ALA A 244 -18.27 -9.08 -4.31
N MET A 245 -18.62 -7.90 -4.85
CA MET A 245 -19.28 -7.77 -6.16
C MET A 245 -18.28 -7.64 -7.31
N ARG A 246 -17.06 -7.19 -7.03
CA ARG A 246 -16.07 -6.93 -8.05
C ARG A 246 -15.63 -8.22 -8.77
N THR A 247 -15.84 -8.26 -10.07
CA THR A 247 -15.29 -9.27 -10.98
C THR A 247 -14.74 -8.53 -12.20
N ASP A 248 -13.44 -8.67 -12.48
CA ASP A 248 -12.78 -7.94 -13.58
C ASP A 248 -12.87 -8.68 -14.93
N ALA A 249 -12.93 -10.02 -14.90
CA ALA A 249 -13.01 -10.88 -16.09
C ALA A 249 -14.00 -12.05 -15.92
N GLY A 250 -15.02 -11.85 -15.06
CA GLY A 250 -15.95 -12.88 -14.63
C GLY A 250 -15.30 -13.96 -13.74
N LEU A 251 -16.10 -14.79 -13.09
CA LEU A 251 -15.64 -15.74 -12.07
C LEU A 251 -14.58 -16.74 -12.56
N VAL A 252 -14.64 -17.17 -13.81
CA VAL A 252 -13.71 -18.16 -14.40
C VAL A 252 -12.41 -17.48 -14.79
N GLY A 253 -12.49 -16.35 -15.51
CA GLY A 253 -11.33 -15.58 -15.96
C GLY A 253 -10.50 -15.08 -14.78
N ASP A 254 -11.16 -14.53 -13.76
CA ASP A 254 -10.50 -14.06 -12.54
C ASP A 254 -9.78 -15.16 -11.78
N ARG A 255 -10.36 -16.36 -11.70
CA ARG A 255 -9.70 -17.52 -11.07
C ARG A 255 -8.46 -17.98 -11.84
N GLN A 256 -8.54 -18.03 -13.17
CA GLN A 256 -7.40 -18.36 -14.01
C GLN A 256 -6.29 -17.32 -13.87
N GLN A 257 -6.63 -16.03 -13.97
CA GLN A 257 -5.68 -14.94 -13.80
C GLN A 257 -5.03 -14.95 -12.42
N LYS A 258 -5.80 -15.22 -11.38
CA LYS A 258 -5.31 -15.39 -10.01
C LYS A 258 -4.26 -16.50 -9.90
N LEU A 259 -4.51 -17.67 -10.47
CA LEU A 259 -3.58 -18.79 -10.45
C LEU A 259 -2.29 -18.45 -11.20
N LEU A 260 -2.38 -17.80 -12.37
CA LEU A 260 -1.22 -17.35 -13.14
C LEU A 260 -0.40 -16.32 -12.37
N THR A 261 -1.05 -15.37 -11.69
CA THR A 261 -0.37 -14.37 -10.88
C THR A 261 0.32 -15.01 -9.67
N ILE A 262 -0.33 -15.95 -8.99
CA ILE A 262 0.29 -16.72 -7.90
C ILE A 262 1.50 -17.50 -8.42
N ALA A 263 1.39 -18.17 -9.54
CA ALA A 263 2.51 -18.89 -10.15
C ALA A 263 3.68 -17.94 -10.48
N ALA A 264 3.40 -16.76 -11.03
CA ALA A 264 4.40 -15.73 -11.31
C ALA A 264 5.11 -15.20 -10.05
N VAL A 265 4.40 -15.12 -8.93
CA VAL A 265 4.99 -14.73 -7.64
C VAL A 265 6.02 -15.73 -7.14
N PHE A 266 5.83 -17.02 -7.38
CA PHE A 266 6.75 -18.06 -6.93
C PHE A 266 7.81 -18.43 -7.97
N ALA A 267 7.46 -18.43 -9.25
CA ALA A 267 8.30 -18.96 -10.34
C ALA A 267 8.81 -17.87 -11.31
N GLY A 268 8.37 -16.63 -11.20
CA GLY A 268 8.84 -15.54 -12.06
C GLY A 268 10.34 -15.27 -11.89
N PRO A 269 11.05 -14.90 -12.97
CA PRO A 269 12.52 -14.81 -12.96
C PRO A 269 13.07 -13.73 -12.04
N TYR A 270 12.33 -12.65 -11.81
CA TYR A 270 12.80 -11.50 -11.03
C TYR A 270 12.10 -11.42 -9.67
N THR A 271 10.85 -11.01 -9.65
CA THR A 271 10.03 -10.89 -8.44
C THR A 271 9.86 -12.24 -7.76
N GLY A 272 9.63 -13.30 -8.54
CA GLY A 272 9.50 -14.65 -8.02
C GLY A 272 10.78 -15.15 -7.34
N PHE A 273 11.95 -14.86 -7.92
CA PHE A 273 13.22 -15.18 -7.25
C PHE A 273 13.32 -14.46 -5.90
N GLN A 274 13.07 -13.14 -5.85
CA GLN A 274 13.20 -12.37 -4.61
C GLN A 274 12.24 -12.88 -3.54
N PHE A 275 10.99 -13.14 -3.90
CA PHE A 275 9.96 -13.63 -2.99
C PHE A 275 10.28 -15.05 -2.49
N THR A 276 10.57 -15.96 -3.41
CA THR A 276 10.82 -17.38 -3.09
C THR A 276 12.12 -17.56 -2.31
N ALA A 277 13.21 -16.92 -2.73
CA ALA A 277 14.49 -17.01 -2.02
C ALA A 277 14.38 -16.50 -0.59
N THR A 278 13.73 -15.34 -0.38
CA THR A 278 13.52 -14.79 0.97
C THR A 278 12.66 -15.72 1.82
N SER A 279 11.56 -16.25 1.25
CA SER A 279 10.67 -17.18 1.95
C SER A 279 11.36 -18.47 2.35
N VAL A 280 12.13 -19.07 1.42
CA VAL A 280 12.87 -20.33 1.65
C VAL A 280 13.95 -20.12 2.71
N VAL A 281 14.70 -19.01 2.68
CA VAL A 281 15.71 -18.70 3.69
C VAL A 281 15.07 -18.51 5.05
N ALA A 282 14.01 -17.67 5.14
CA ALA A 282 13.31 -17.43 6.40
C ALA A 282 12.73 -18.72 6.98
N PHE A 283 11.95 -19.46 6.20
CA PHE A 283 11.30 -20.69 6.63
C PHE A 283 12.33 -21.79 6.94
N GLY A 284 13.29 -22.01 6.04
CA GLY A 284 14.30 -23.06 6.18
C GLY A 284 15.17 -22.90 7.42
N LEU A 285 15.62 -21.66 7.71
CA LEU A 285 16.45 -21.41 8.88
C LEU A 285 15.65 -21.46 10.20
N ILE A 286 14.41 -20.98 10.21
CA ILE A 286 13.59 -20.97 11.42
C ILE A 286 13.08 -22.39 11.75
N VAL A 287 12.55 -23.11 10.77
CA VAL A 287 11.90 -24.42 10.98
C VAL A 287 12.93 -25.53 11.11
N PHE A 288 13.85 -25.67 10.12
CA PHE A 288 14.78 -26.80 10.08
C PHE A 288 16.08 -26.56 10.88
N ARG A 289 16.53 -25.33 11.00
CA ARG A 289 17.75 -25.01 11.72
C ARG A 289 17.51 -24.51 13.14
N LYS A 290 16.25 -24.43 13.56
CA LYS A 290 15.82 -24.07 14.92
C LYS A 290 16.36 -22.70 15.36
N ALA A 291 16.33 -21.72 14.47
CA ALA A 291 16.54 -20.33 14.88
C ALA A 291 15.52 -19.97 15.99
N ARG A 292 16.00 -19.50 17.13
CA ARG A 292 15.19 -19.36 18.36
C ARG A 292 14.70 -17.95 18.61
N SER A 293 15.08 -16.99 17.78
CA SER A 293 14.64 -15.60 17.91
C SER A 293 13.11 -15.50 17.81
N GLY A 294 12.47 -15.11 18.91
CA GLY A 294 11.02 -14.86 18.93
C GLY A 294 10.59 -13.81 17.91
N ALA A 295 11.43 -12.79 17.70
CA ALA A 295 11.19 -11.75 16.70
C ALA A 295 11.20 -12.33 15.28
N ALA A 296 12.15 -13.22 14.94
CA ALA A 296 12.20 -13.88 13.64
C ALA A 296 10.97 -14.78 13.40
N VAL A 297 10.56 -15.54 14.42
CA VAL A 297 9.38 -16.43 14.36
C VAL A 297 8.11 -15.61 14.14
N LEU A 298 7.90 -14.53 14.91
CA LEU A 298 6.71 -13.68 14.76
C LEU A 298 6.69 -13.00 13.40
N ALA A 299 7.82 -12.49 12.91
CA ALA A 299 7.93 -11.92 11.57
C ALA A 299 7.56 -12.94 10.49
N LEU A 300 8.08 -14.18 10.58
CA LEU A 300 7.73 -15.24 9.63
C LEU A 300 6.23 -15.56 9.65
N VAL A 301 5.64 -15.71 10.84
CA VAL A 301 4.20 -16.03 10.99
C VAL A 301 3.34 -14.89 10.44
N ILE A 302 3.67 -13.62 10.71
CA ILE A 302 2.97 -12.47 10.13
C ILE A 302 3.16 -12.47 8.60
N GLY A 303 4.37 -12.69 8.09
CA GLY A 303 4.65 -12.75 6.66
C GLY A 303 3.84 -13.82 5.95
N ILE A 304 3.78 -15.05 6.50
CA ILE A 304 2.97 -16.15 5.95
C ILE A 304 1.47 -15.81 6.01
N ALA A 305 0.98 -15.33 7.15
CA ALA A 305 -0.43 -14.99 7.30
C ALA A 305 -0.85 -13.86 6.34
N LEU A 306 -0.05 -12.79 6.22
CA LEU A 306 -0.27 -11.73 5.23
C LEU A 306 -0.21 -12.28 3.80
N GLY A 307 0.71 -13.20 3.50
CA GLY A 307 0.81 -13.84 2.20
C GLY A 307 -0.49 -14.56 1.85
N VAL A 308 -0.99 -15.39 2.75
CA VAL A 308 -2.27 -16.11 2.59
C VAL A 308 -3.43 -15.12 2.44
N ILE A 309 -3.55 -14.16 3.36
CA ILE A 309 -4.62 -13.15 3.34
C ILE A 309 -4.60 -12.35 2.02
N SER A 310 -3.41 -11.95 1.56
CA SER A 310 -3.24 -11.18 0.33
C SER A 310 -3.63 -11.97 -0.94
N MET A 311 -3.53 -13.29 -0.90
CA MET A 311 -3.89 -14.18 -2.00
C MET A 311 -5.38 -14.59 -1.99
N LEU A 312 -6.14 -14.30 -0.93
CA LEU A 312 -7.57 -14.67 -0.85
C LEU A 312 -8.46 -13.88 -1.83
N PRO A 313 -8.31 -12.55 -2.00
CA PRO A 313 -9.15 -11.78 -2.90
C PRO A 313 -9.11 -12.29 -4.35
N THR A 314 -10.19 -12.10 -5.08
CA THR A 314 -10.30 -12.32 -6.51
C THR A 314 -10.90 -11.06 -7.11
N PRO A 315 -10.18 -10.35 -8.01
CA PRO A 315 -8.85 -10.67 -8.55
C PRO A 315 -7.71 -10.49 -7.52
N PHE A 316 -6.62 -11.26 -7.69
CA PHE A 316 -5.41 -11.13 -6.90
C PHE A 316 -4.42 -10.21 -7.60
N SER A 317 -3.95 -9.19 -6.90
CA SER A 317 -2.91 -8.29 -7.40
C SER A 317 -1.59 -8.51 -6.67
N MET A 318 -0.49 -8.65 -7.44
CA MET A 318 0.87 -8.86 -6.92
C MET A 318 1.30 -7.76 -5.94
N GLN A 319 0.81 -6.53 -6.11
CA GLN A 319 1.10 -5.40 -5.24
C GLN A 319 0.70 -5.64 -3.75
N TYR A 320 -0.25 -6.54 -3.48
CA TYR A 320 -0.65 -6.85 -2.10
C TYR A 320 0.49 -7.48 -1.30
N LEU A 321 1.43 -8.13 -1.95
CA LEU A 321 2.61 -8.72 -1.31
C LEU A 321 3.66 -7.69 -0.87
N SER A 322 3.47 -6.42 -1.19
CA SER A 322 4.32 -5.33 -0.67
C SER A 322 4.29 -5.25 0.86
N LEU A 323 3.18 -5.64 1.50
CA LEU A 323 3.05 -5.75 2.95
C LEU A 323 3.75 -7.00 3.53
N VAL A 324 3.94 -8.03 2.73
CA VAL A 324 4.52 -9.33 3.15
C VAL A 324 6.05 -9.25 3.23
N MET A 325 6.66 -8.66 2.20
CA MET A 325 8.12 -8.66 2.02
C MET A 325 8.91 -8.11 3.21
N PRO A 326 8.52 -7.00 3.87
CA PRO A 326 9.25 -6.49 5.03
C PRO A 326 9.41 -7.53 6.15
N PHE A 327 8.35 -8.30 6.42
CA PHE A 327 8.36 -9.31 7.47
C PHE A 327 9.19 -10.54 7.08
N LEU A 328 9.10 -11.00 5.83
CA LEU A 328 9.93 -12.10 5.33
C LEU A 328 11.42 -11.72 5.31
N ILE A 329 11.77 -10.51 4.90
CA ILE A 329 13.15 -10.01 4.90
C ILE A 329 13.69 -9.96 6.33
N VAL A 330 12.92 -9.40 7.27
CA VAL A 330 13.33 -9.35 8.68
C VAL A 330 13.50 -10.75 9.25
N ALA A 331 12.55 -11.65 9.00
CA ALA A 331 12.66 -13.05 9.43
C ALA A 331 13.93 -13.74 8.88
N ALA A 332 14.19 -13.57 7.58
CA ALA A 332 15.37 -14.15 6.93
C ALA A 332 16.68 -13.59 7.48
N VAL A 333 16.79 -12.26 7.65
CA VAL A 333 18.02 -11.62 8.13
C VAL A 333 18.29 -11.94 9.60
N LEU A 334 17.26 -11.94 10.46
CA LEU A 334 17.40 -12.31 11.86
C LEU A 334 17.83 -13.78 11.99
N ALA A 335 17.17 -14.70 11.28
CA ALA A 335 17.50 -16.11 11.30
C ALA A 335 18.89 -16.40 10.73
N ALA A 336 19.29 -15.75 9.64
CA ALA A 336 20.63 -15.88 9.07
C ALA A 336 21.71 -15.34 10.02
N SER A 337 21.45 -14.21 10.70
CA SER A 337 22.37 -13.62 11.69
C SER A 337 22.58 -14.53 12.89
N GLU A 338 21.53 -15.20 13.37
CA GLU A 338 21.59 -16.19 14.44
C GLU A 338 22.35 -17.45 13.98
N TYR A 339 22.06 -17.96 12.79
CA TYR A 339 22.71 -19.14 12.23
C TYR A 339 24.21 -18.92 12.00
N LEU A 340 24.59 -17.75 11.47
CA LEU A 340 26.00 -17.37 11.33
C LEU A 340 26.73 -17.31 12.69
N ALA A 341 26.06 -16.82 13.72
CA ALA A 341 26.65 -16.78 15.07
C ALA A 341 26.88 -18.15 15.67
N LEU A 342 26.11 -19.16 15.30
CA LEU A 342 26.21 -20.55 15.73
C LEU A 342 27.27 -21.37 14.95
N ALA A 343 27.71 -20.87 13.79
CA ALA A 343 28.70 -21.56 12.95
C ALA A 343 30.12 -21.37 13.48
N HIS A 344 30.56 -22.27 14.37
CA HIS A 344 31.87 -22.19 15.03
C HIS A 344 33.05 -22.58 14.12
N ALA A 345 32.84 -23.46 13.12
CA ALA A 345 33.91 -23.87 12.21
C ALA A 345 34.26 -22.76 11.20
N PRO A 346 35.53 -22.27 11.15
CA PRO A 346 35.87 -21.10 10.32
C PRO A 346 35.55 -21.29 8.83
N ARG A 347 35.75 -22.49 8.29
CA ARG A 347 35.42 -22.80 6.88
C ARG A 347 33.93 -22.74 6.63
N THR A 348 33.10 -23.26 7.52
CA THR A 348 31.65 -23.22 7.41
C THR A 348 31.13 -21.79 7.54
N HIS A 349 31.64 -21.03 8.51
CA HIS A 349 31.29 -19.63 8.69
C HIS A 349 31.57 -18.79 7.42
N ARG A 350 32.79 -18.93 6.86
CA ARG A 350 33.17 -18.22 5.61
C ARG A 350 32.29 -18.63 4.42
N ARG A 351 31.98 -19.91 4.25
CA ARG A 351 31.07 -20.38 3.17
C ARG A 351 29.69 -19.78 3.30
N LEU A 352 29.14 -19.73 4.50
CA LEU A 352 27.84 -19.10 4.79
C LEU A 352 27.85 -17.60 4.50
N GLN A 353 28.91 -16.90 4.89
CA GLN A 353 29.06 -15.47 4.58
C GLN A 353 29.07 -15.24 3.06
N ILE A 354 29.85 -16.03 2.31
CA ILE A 354 29.89 -15.94 0.85
C ILE A 354 28.51 -16.21 0.25
N ALA A 355 27.80 -17.24 0.71
CA ALA A 355 26.46 -17.56 0.25
C ALA A 355 25.46 -16.40 0.54
N CYS A 356 25.52 -15.81 1.73
CA CYS A 356 24.69 -14.64 2.07
C CYS A 356 24.97 -13.45 1.15
N VAL A 357 26.27 -13.14 0.92
CA VAL A 357 26.66 -12.03 0.02
C VAL A 357 26.21 -12.30 -1.40
N ALA A 358 26.43 -13.51 -1.92
CA ALA A 358 25.99 -13.90 -3.27
C ALA A 358 24.46 -13.77 -3.43
N LEU A 359 23.71 -14.20 -2.40
CA LEU A 359 22.26 -14.08 -2.41
C LEU A 359 21.79 -12.62 -2.41
N VAL A 360 22.42 -11.75 -1.63
CA VAL A 360 22.12 -10.30 -1.61
C VAL A 360 22.44 -9.67 -2.97
N ILE A 361 23.58 -10.00 -3.57
CA ILE A 361 23.97 -9.49 -4.91
C ILE A 361 22.94 -9.94 -5.95
N ALA A 362 22.56 -11.22 -5.95
CA ALA A 362 21.54 -11.73 -6.86
C ALA A 362 20.18 -11.05 -6.64
N PHE A 363 19.77 -10.87 -5.38
CA PHE A 363 18.52 -10.20 -5.04
C PHE A 363 18.47 -8.77 -5.58
N VAL A 364 19.54 -8.00 -5.39
CA VAL A 364 19.65 -6.62 -5.89
C VAL A 364 19.73 -6.61 -7.42
N GLY A 365 20.48 -7.53 -8.01
CA GLY A 365 20.58 -7.64 -9.48
C GLY A 365 19.24 -7.89 -10.16
N PHE A 366 18.40 -8.72 -9.57
CA PHE A 366 17.05 -9.00 -10.09
C PHE A 366 16.05 -7.84 -9.88
N ALA A 367 16.38 -6.83 -9.09
CA ALA A 367 15.58 -5.62 -8.98
C ALA A 367 15.69 -4.71 -10.23
N VAL A 368 16.86 -4.74 -10.93
CA VAL A 368 17.17 -3.81 -12.03
C VAL A 368 16.17 -3.87 -13.19
N PRO A 369 15.79 -5.04 -13.72
CA PRO A 369 14.78 -5.11 -14.79
C PRO A 369 13.42 -4.54 -14.37
N ILE A 370 13.02 -4.79 -13.14
CA ILE A 370 11.75 -4.30 -12.58
C ILE A 370 11.80 -2.79 -12.37
N PHE A 371 12.95 -2.26 -11.93
CA PHE A 371 13.16 -0.82 -11.81
C PHE A 371 12.97 -0.13 -13.18
N ARG A 372 13.60 -0.64 -14.24
CA ARG A 372 13.39 -0.13 -15.60
C ARG A 372 11.95 -0.23 -16.05
N GLN A 373 11.28 -1.33 -15.73
CA GLN A 373 9.88 -1.55 -16.09
C GLN A 373 8.98 -0.46 -15.52
N TYR A 374 9.06 -0.20 -14.24
CA TYR A 374 8.13 0.71 -13.55
C TYR A 374 8.47 2.21 -13.73
N LEU A 375 9.73 2.56 -14.01
CA LEU A 375 10.13 3.96 -14.12
C LEU A 375 10.24 4.45 -15.55
N PHE A 376 10.54 3.57 -16.52
CA PHE A 376 10.91 4.03 -17.85
C PHE A 376 10.15 3.36 -19.00
N THR A 377 9.96 2.04 -18.99
CA THR A 377 9.39 1.35 -20.15
C THR A 377 7.89 1.14 -20.05
N GLY A 378 7.32 1.20 -18.85
CA GLY A 378 5.91 0.91 -18.60
C GLY A 378 5.50 -0.55 -18.84
N TYR A 379 6.42 -1.43 -19.24
CA TYR A 379 6.09 -2.82 -19.57
C TYR A 379 5.42 -3.53 -18.39
N LYS A 380 4.19 -4.03 -18.59
CA LYS A 380 3.34 -4.65 -17.55
C LYS A 380 3.00 -3.73 -16.36
N VAL A 381 3.19 -2.43 -16.48
CA VAL A 381 2.64 -1.49 -15.51
C VAL A 381 1.13 -1.39 -15.78
N PRO A 382 0.26 -1.55 -14.77
CA PRO A 382 -1.18 -1.41 -14.97
C PRO A 382 -1.53 -0.09 -15.67
N GLY A 383 -2.39 -0.14 -16.67
CA GLY A 383 -2.80 1.02 -17.45
C GLY A 383 -1.87 1.41 -18.61
N ILE A 384 -0.71 0.74 -18.78
CA ILE A 384 0.24 1.01 -19.86
C ILE A 384 0.36 -0.22 -20.77
N HIS A 385 0.01 -0.06 -22.04
CA HIS A 385 -0.01 -1.16 -23.02
C HIS A 385 1.13 -1.09 -24.02
N GLY A 386 1.72 0.09 -24.19
CA GLY A 386 2.84 0.30 -25.10
C GLY A 386 3.68 1.52 -24.75
N ALA A 387 4.81 1.67 -25.43
CA ALA A 387 5.72 2.80 -25.22
C ALA A 387 5.06 4.16 -25.50
N ALA A 388 4.07 4.20 -26.37
CA ALA A 388 3.30 5.42 -26.69
C ALA A 388 2.45 5.91 -25.50
N ASP A 389 2.05 5.01 -24.60
CA ASP A 389 1.24 5.38 -23.43
C ASP A 389 2.07 5.97 -22.30
N VAL A 390 3.36 5.62 -22.21
CA VAL A 390 4.25 6.01 -21.11
C VAL A 390 4.22 7.52 -20.82
N PRO A 391 4.30 8.42 -21.84
CA PRO A 391 4.25 9.86 -21.59
C PRO A 391 2.96 10.35 -20.91
N ASN A 392 1.84 9.65 -21.09
CA ASN A 392 0.55 10.03 -20.53
C ASN A 392 0.41 9.71 -19.03
N TRP A 393 1.34 8.89 -18.50
CA TRP A 393 1.34 8.39 -17.12
C TRP A 393 2.45 8.96 -16.25
N THR A 394 3.10 10.04 -16.71
CA THR A 394 4.09 10.79 -15.93
C THR A 394 3.41 11.84 -15.04
N LEU A 395 4.03 12.19 -13.91
CA LEU A 395 3.53 13.25 -13.03
C LEU A 395 3.44 14.60 -13.76
N GLU A 396 4.38 14.86 -14.66
CA GLU A 396 4.42 16.07 -15.48
C GLU A 396 3.16 16.17 -16.35
N ARG A 397 2.84 15.10 -17.09
CA ARG A 397 1.65 15.05 -17.96
C ARG A 397 0.35 15.26 -17.16
N LEU A 398 0.21 14.59 -16.04
CA LEU A 398 -0.99 14.72 -15.22
C LEU A 398 -1.12 16.11 -14.59
N THR A 399 0.00 16.74 -14.26
CA THR A 399 0.02 18.13 -13.79
C THR A 399 -0.39 19.10 -14.91
N GLU A 400 0.10 18.88 -16.12
CA GLU A 400 -0.29 19.66 -17.32
C GLU A 400 -1.82 19.59 -17.57
N VAL A 401 -2.40 18.39 -17.45
CA VAL A 401 -3.86 18.22 -17.59
C VAL A 401 -4.61 18.97 -16.48
N SER A 402 -4.16 18.87 -15.23
CA SER A 402 -4.79 19.60 -14.13
C SER A 402 -4.72 21.12 -14.32
N GLN A 403 -3.59 21.64 -14.81
CA GLN A 403 -3.45 23.07 -15.15
C GLN A 403 -4.39 23.49 -16.25
N ALA A 404 -4.51 22.70 -17.32
CA ALA A 404 -5.43 22.98 -18.42
C ALA A 404 -6.91 22.98 -17.96
N VAL A 405 -7.27 22.09 -17.03
CA VAL A 405 -8.62 22.11 -16.44
C VAL A 405 -8.83 23.39 -15.62
N ASP A 406 -7.86 23.83 -14.83
CA ASP A 406 -7.95 25.07 -14.03
C ASP A 406 -7.99 26.35 -14.89
N GLU A 407 -7.41 26.32 -16.12
CA GLU A 407 -7.50 27.41 -17.08
C GLU A 407 -8.90 27.52 -17.72
N LEU A 408 -9.56 26.37 -17.90
CA LEU A 408 -10.85 26.28 -18.60
C LEU A 408 -12.06 26.32 -17.67
N ALA A 409 -11.94 25.77 -16.46
CA ALA A 409 -13.02 25.71 -15.48
C ALA A 409 -12.95 26.88 -14.49
N ARG A 410 -14.11 27.39 -14.09
CA ARG A 410 -14.21 28.32 -12.96
C ARG A 410 -14.03 27.56 -11.63
N PRO A 411 -13.56 28.23 -10.58
CA PRO A 411 -13.51 27.62 -9.25
C PRO A 411 -14.88 27.08 -8.80
N GLY A 412 -14.94 25.81 -8.40
CA GLY A 412 -16.16 25.13 -8.00
C GLY A 412 -17.06 24.64 -9.14
N GLU A 413 -16.68 24.87 -10.39
CA GLU A 413 -17.42 24.38 -11.56
C GLU A 413 -17.30 22.84 -11.66
N THR A 414 -18.41 22.18 -12.00
CA THR A 414 -18.49 20.74 -12.08
C THR A 414 -17.78 20.19 -13.30
N VAL A 415 -16.84 19.29 -13.11
CA VAL A 415 -16.07 18.61 -14.15
C VAL A 415 -16.28 17.11 -14.07
N LEU A 416 -16.68 16.50 -15.18
CA LEU A 416 -16.70 15.05 -15.32
C LEU A 416 -15.30 14.56 -15.69
N SER A 417 -14.71 13.77 -14.86
CA SER A 417 -13.41 13.13 -15.13
C SER A 417 -13.53 11.62 -14.92
N PHE A 418 -13.09 10.85 -15.90
CA PHE A 418 -13.04 9.39 -15.79
C PHE A 418 -11.80 8.89 -15.04
N PHE A 419 -10.80 9.72 -14.86
CA PHE A 419 -9.70 9.48 -13.94
C PHE A 419 -9.60 10.63 -12.93
N PRO A 420 -9.93 10.40 -11.65
CA PRO A 420 -9.92 11.43 -10.63
C PRO A 420 -8.59 12.17 -10.49
N GLY A 421 -7.49 11.53 -10.90
CA GLY A 421 -6.15 12.12 -10.93
C GLY A 421 -5.99 13.35 -11.83
N TYR A 422 -6.86 13.54 -12.83
CA TYR A 422 -6.81 14.75 -13.66
C TYR A 422 -7.32 16.00 -12.94
N ILE A 423 -8.19 15.81 -11.93
CA ILE A 423 -8.90 16.93 -11.30
C ILE A 423 -8.62 17.11 -9.81
N PHE A 424 -7.93 16.17 -9.14
CA PHE A 424 -7.72 16.28 -7.69
C PHE A 424 -6.91 17.53 -7.29
N ALA A 425 -6.00 17.99 -8.17
CA ALA A 425 -5.16 19.16 -7.91
C ALA A 425 -5.74 20.47 -8.49
N THR A 426 -7.00 20.46 -8.96
CA THR A 426 -7.67 21.61 -9.55
C THR A 426 -8.61 22.28 -8.55
N ARG A 427 -9.14 23.46 -8.91
CA ARG A 427 -10.20 24.15 -8.16
C ARG A 427 -11.61 23.72 -8.60
N ALA A 428 -11.72 22.87 -9.62
CA ALA A 428 -12.98 22.33 -10.10
C ALA A 428 -13.59 21.32 -9.10
N ALA A 429 -14.92 21.21 -9.10
CA ALA A 429 -15.63 20.20 -8.35
C ALA A 429 -15.76 18.91 -9.19
N PRO A 430 -15.54 17.71 -8.62
CA PRO A 430 -15.84 16.48 -9.34
C PRO A 430 -17.35 16.34 -9.57
N TYR A 431 -17.75 15.75 -10.71
CA TYR A 431 -19.13 15.35 -10.91
C TYR A 431 -19.54 14.33 -9.83
N PRO A 432 -20.69 14.54 -9.12
CA PRO A 432 -21.09 13.66 -8.03
C PRO A 432 -21.24 12.19 -8.45
N GLY A 433 -20.60 11.29 -7.72
CA GLY A 433 -20.53 9.87 -8.05
C GLY A 433 -19.33 9.48 -8.92
N MET A 434 -18.54 10.45 -9.40
CA MET A 434 -17.31 10.23 -10.16
C MET A 434 -16.05 10.60 -9.39
N GLU A 435 -16.15 10.77 -8.10
CA GLU A 435 -15.00 10.93 -7.20
C GLU A 435 -14.11 9.68 -7.18
N ASN A 436 -14.69 8.56 -7.56
CA ASN A 436 -14.03 7.30 -7.75
C ASN A 436 -14.66 6.53 -8.93
N ASN A 437 -13.95 6.50 -10.04
CA ASN A 437 -14.39 5.88 -11.30
C ASN A 437 -14.67 4.36 -11.19
N PHE A 438 -14.07 3.67 -10.22
CA PHE A 438 -14.34 2.24 -10.00
C PHE A 438 -15.79 1.95 -9.58
N GLY A 439 -16.51 2.96 -9.11
CA GLY A 439 -17.94 2.85 -8.82
C GLY A 439 -18.79 2.50 -10.03
N LEU A 440 -18.38 2.94 -11.24
CA LEU A 440 -19.09 2.64 -12.49
C LEU A 440 -19.20 1.15 -12.80
N LEU A 441 -18.19 0.35 -12.41
CA LEU A 441 -18.15 -1.10 -12.69
C LEU A 441 -19.33 -1.86 -12.11
N ILE A 442 -19.73 -1.47 -10.89
CA ILE A 442 -20.72 -2.23 -10.12
C ILE A 442 -22.07 -1.48 -10.02
N ALA A 443 -22.10 -0.21 -10.40
CA ALA A 443 -23.30 0.60 -10.25
C ALA A 443 -24.50 0.01 -11.00
N GLN A 444 -24.27 -0.59 -12.16
CA GLN A 444 -25.34 -1.19 -12.99
C GLN A 444 -26.00 -2.40 -12.32
N GLU A 445 -25.30 -3.10 -11.44
CA GLU A 445 -25.82 -4.28 -10.73
C GLU A 445 -26.68 -3.91 -9.51
N LEU A 446 -26.73 -2.62 -9.17
CA LEU A 446 -27.42 -2.15 -7.97
C LEU A 446 -28.76 -1.47 -8.31
N PRO A 447 -29.81 -1.69 -7.49
CA PRO A 447 -31.05 -0.95 -7.62
C PRO A 447 -30.84 0.55 -7.33
N PRO A 448 -31.69 1.44 -7.91
CA PRO A 448 -31.52 2.89 -7.81
C PRO A 448 -31.36 3.42 -6.38
N GLU A 449 -32.13 2.91 -5.43
CA GLU A 449 -32.08 3.30 -4.02
C GLU A 449 -30.70 3.02 -3.38
N LYS A 450 -30.08 1.90 -3.72
CA LYS A 450 -28.74 1.56 -3.24
C LYS A 450 -27.68 2.42 -3.91
N ARG A 451 -27.81 2.69 -5.21
CA ARG A 451 -26.90 3.60 -5.93
C ARG A 451 -26.88 4.99 -5.28
N GLN A 452 -28.05 5.55 -5.03
CA GLN A 452 -28.18 6.84 -4.35
C GLN A 452 -27.54 6.81 -2.94
N ARG A 453 -27.84 5.75 -2.16
CA ARG A 453 -27.28 5.58 -0.80
C ARG A 453 -25.75 5.50 -0.81
N TYR A 454 -25.17 4.86 -1.81
CA TYR A 454 -23.72 4.60 -1.87
C TYR A 454 -23.00 5.61 -2.78
N ARG A 455 -23.69 6.66 -3.25
CA ARG A 455 -23.11 7.72 -4.10
C ARG A 455 -22.52 7.17 -5.40
N LEU A 456 -23.24 6.30 -6.09
CA LEU A 456 -22.84 5.66 -7.34
C LEU A 456 -23.69 6.14 -8.49
N VAL A 457 -23.07 6.30 -9.66
CA VAL A 457 -23.71 6.65 -10.92
C VAL A 457 -23.45 5.58 -11.97
N THR A 458 -24.39 5.40 -12.90
CA THR A 458 -24.24 4.49 -14.04
C THR A 458 -23.81 5.25 -15.28
N PRO A 459 -23.28 4.58 -16.32
CA PRO A 459 -23.06 5.22 -17.63
C PRO A 459 -24.33 5.87 -18.21
N GLY A 460 -25.51 5.28 -17.96
CA GLY A 460 -26.79 5.87 -18.39
C GLY A 460 -27.12 7.17 -17.66
N ASP A 461 -26.82 7.26 -16.34
CA ASP A 461 -26.99 8.50 -15.59
C ASP A 461 -26.06 9.59 -16.13
N LEU A 462 -24.80 9.25 -16.48
CA LEU A 462 -23.84 10.18 -17.09
C LEU A 462 -24.30 10.68 -18.47
N GLN A 463 -24.88 9.80 -19.31
CA GLN A 463 -25.42 10.21 -20.61
C GLN A 463 -26.59 11.20 -20.46
N GLN A 464 -27.48 10.97 -19.49
CA GLN A 464 -28.56 11.90 -19.18
C GLN A 464 -28.04 13.25 -18.67
N ALA A 465 -27.01 13.22 -17.82
CA ALA A 465 -26.37 14.43 -17.31
C ALA A 465 -25.68 15.23 -18.44
N LEU A 466 -25.03 14.56 -19.40
CA LEU A 466 -24.50 15.19 -20.61
C LEU A 466 -25.60 15.85 -21.43
N ALA A 467 -26.73 15.16 -21.62
CA ALA A 467 -27.88 15.71 -22.36
C ALA A 467 -28.48 16.96 -21.69
N ARG A 468 -28.38 17.10 -20.38
CA ARG A 468 -28.86 18.26 -19.60
C ARG A 468 -27.79 19.33 -19.39
N HIS A 469 -26.59 19.17 -19.93
CA HIS A 469 -25.45 20.06 -19.70
C HIS A 469 -25.15 20.34 -18.21
N GLU A 470 -25.26 19.28 -17.36
CA GLU A 470 -25.00 19.40 -15.93
C GLU A 470 -23.50 19.60 -15.61
N MET A 471 -22.60 19.35 -16.56
CA MET A 471 -21.16 19.59 -16.45
C MET A 471 -20.66 20.47 -17.58
N GLN A 472 -19.77 21.38 -17.29
CA GLN A 472 -19.20 22.30 -18.28
C GLN A 472 -18.02 21.68 -19.02
N LEU A 473 -17.21 20.91 -18.30
CA LEU A 473 -16.05 20.24 -18.87
C LEU A 473 -16.12 18.72 -18.65
N VAL A 474 -15.61 18.00 -19.64
CA VAL A 474 -15.43 16.54 -19.57
C VAL A 474 -13.99 16.20 -19.93
N VAL A 475 -13.28 15.52 -19.04
CA VAL A 475 -11.90 15.08 -19.23
C VAL A 475 -11.89 13.58 -19.48
N VAL A 476 -11.42 13.18 -20.66
CA VAL A 476 -11.42 11.79 -21.10
C VAL A 476 -10.14 11.47 -21.86
N SER A 477 -9.56 10.31 -21.63
CA SER A 477 -8.46 9.77 -22.45
C SER A 477 -9.02 8.92 -23.60
N SER A 478 -8.39 8.93 -24.75
CA SER A 478 -8.76 8.03 -25.87
C SER A 478 -8.50 6.55 -25.54
N ASN A 479 -7.67 6.28 -24.54
CA ASN A 479 -7.27 4.95 -24.11
C ASN A 479 -7.97 4.48 -22.82
N GLN A 480 -9.16 4.99 -22.53
CA GLN A 480 -9.85 4.72 -21.27
C GLN A 480 -10.32 3.28 -21.06
N GLY A 481 -10.40 2.46 -22.10
CA GLY A 481 -10.63 1.02 -21.97
C GLY A 481 -9.62 0.27 -21.06
N TYR A 482 -8.57 0.95 -20.61
CA TYR A 482 -7.56 0.40 -19.72
C TYR A 482 -7.93 0.42 -18.24
N TRP A 483 -8.71 1.41 -17.82
CA TRP A 483 -9.10 1.56 -16.42
C TRP A 483 -10.24 0.63 -16.03
N ASN A 484 -11.05 0.30 -17.01
CA ASN A 484 -12.19 -0.59 -16.88
C ASN A 484 -12.42 -1.25 -18.25
N ALA A 485 -11.64 -2.28 -18.58
CA ALA A 485 -11.78 -3.04 -19.83
C ALA A 485 -13.22 -3.57 -20.06
N GLU A 486 -14.04 -3.60 -19.01
CA GLU A 486 -15.43 -4.03 -19.03
C GLU A 486 -16.42 -2.87 -19.26
N LEU A 487 -15.99 -1.60 -19.13
CA LEU A 487 -16.84 -0.45 -19.46
C LEU A 487 -16.63 -0.04 -20.90
N ASP A 488 -17.70 -0.19 -21.70
CA ASP A 488 -17.74 0.40 -23.03
C ASP A 488 -17.93 1.92 -22.93
N TYR A 489 -16.89 2.68 -23.22
CA TYR A 489 -16.92 4.15 -23.24
C TYR A 489 -17.42 4.72 -24.56
N ALA A 490 -17.61 3.90 -25.60
CA ALA A 490 -18.09 4.38 -26.90
C ALA A 490 -19.44 5.11 -26.80
N PRO A 491 -20.42 4.66 -26.00
CA PRO A 491 -21.65 5.40 -25.79
C PRO A 491 -21.47 6.78 -25.17
N ILE A 492 -20.52 6.93 -24.24
CA ILE A 492 -20.21 8.25 -23.63
C ILE A 492 -19.58 9.19 -24.65
N LEU A 493 -18.62 8.71 -25.44
CA LEU A 493 -17.98 9.50 -26.50
C LEU A 493 -18.97 9.88 -27.59
N ALA A 494 -19.91 9.00 -27.92
CA ALA A 494 -21.01 9.31 -28.84
C ALA A 494 -21.95 10.37 -28.27
N ALA A 495 -22.28 10.28 -26.97
CA ALA A 495 -23.11 11.25 -26.28
C ALA A 495 -22.47 12.65 -26.22
N LEU A 496 -21.18 12.75 -25.98
CA LEU A 496 -20.45 14.03 -26.02
C LEU A 496 -20.65 14.74 -27.35
N ARG A 497 -20.50 14.02 -28.47
CA ARG A 497 -20.71 14.58 -29.83
C ARG A 497 -22.18 14.93 -30.09
N ALA A 498 -23.08 14.05 -29.68
CA ALA A 498 -24.52 14.23 -29.91
C ALA A 498 -25.09 15.44 -29.16
N TYR A 499 -24.57 15.74 -27.98
CA TYR A 499 -25.02 16.84 -27.12
C TYR A 499 -24.17 18.11 -27.24
N GLY A 500 -23.35 18.23 -28.29
CA GLY A 500 -22.67 19.48 -28.63
C GLY A 500 -21.40 19.76 -27.80
N TYR A 501 -20.86 18.78 -27.08
CA TYR A 501 -19.56 18.93 -26.44
C TYR A 501 -18.45 18.89 -27.49
N THR A 502 -17.63 19.92 -27.51
CA THR A 502 -16.53 20.05 -28.49
C THR A 502 -15.18 19.93 -27.78
N PRO A 503 -14.19 19.29 -28.42
CA PRO A 503 -12.85 19.21 -27.86
C PRO A 503 -12.20 20.59 -27.90
N VAL A 504 -11.87 21.15 -26.73
CA VAL A 504 -11.25 22.48 -26.60
C VAL A 504 -9.74 22.40 -26.30
N ARG A 505 -9.27 21.28 -25.79
CA ARG A 505 -7.85 21.04 -25.53
C ARG A 505 -7.52 19.56 -25.70
N GLN A 506 -6.35 19.27 -26.24
CA GLN A 506 -5.77 17.93 -26.30
C GLN A 506 -4.36 17.95 -25.70
N ILE A 507 -4.05 16.99 -24.83
CA ILE A 507 -2.78 16.83 -24.13
C ILE A 507 -2.39 15.34 -24.20
N GLY A 508 -1.54 14.99 -25.16
CA GLY A 508 -1.27 13.58 -25.44
C GLY A 508 -2.52 12.86 -25.97
N ASP A 509 -2.94 11.81 -25.30
CA ASP A 509 -4.17 11.05 -25.57
C ASP A 509 -5.38 11.55 -24.76
N ILE A 510 -5.22 12.61 -23.97
CA ILE A 510 -6.23 13.17 -23.08
C ILE A 510 -6.91 14.35 -23.76
N TYR A 511 -8.23 14.32 -23.80
CA TYR A 511 -9.08 15.36 -24.39
C TYR A 511 -9.92 16.03 -23.32
N ILE A 512 -9.98 17.36 -23.38
CA ILE A 512 -10.91 18.17 -22.58
C ILE A 512 -11.97 18.69 -23.52
N TYR A 513 -13.22 18.31 -23.26
CA TYR A 513 -14.40 18.76 -23.98
C TYR A 513 -15.10 19.83 -23.17
N ALA A 514 -15.64 20.86 -23.85
CA ALA A 514 -16.51 21.85 -23.25
C ALA A 514 -17.92 21.70 -23.81
N GLY A 515 -18.92 21.82 -22.95
CA GLY A 515 -20.32 21.96 -23.32
C GLY A 515 -20.57 23.37 -23.88
N GLY A 516 -21.38 23.48 -24.95
CA GLY A 516 -21.75 24.73 -25.56
C GLY A 516 -22.77 25.53 -24.73
#